data_b0eb24b49591ec960fdf323b08dd043f
#
_entry.id   b0eb24b49591ec960fdf323b08dd043f
#
_cell.length_a   1.000
_cell.length_b   1.000
_cell.length_c   1.000
_cell.angle_alpha   90.00
_cell.angle_beta   90.00
_cell.angle_gamma   90.00
#
_symmetry.space_group_name_H-M   'P 1'
#
loop_
_entity.id
_entity.type
_entity.pdbx_description
1 polymer ?
#
loop_
_entity_poly.entity_id
_entity_poly.type
_entity_poly.pdbx_seq_one_letter_code
_entity_poly.pdbx_strand_id
1 'polypeptide(L)'
;MGTPLAASAQTAELPTSIELGYGRESLSNDSPDWQDTGIDITHRFGAREYLGFSLHDVKRFGVEDVNAAAFYLRPLTERVAASIEGSLSPGASFLARSSLAAGLQFEFAPAWLLHGGLKSATYAEDHVTEGTLKLERYVSDFSWSVGWKPVHALGSYAQSFEVRGNYYYGARNMVGVIAAYGREATSVAPDDVVLADVRSIALLGRHHLTARWALTYAITRVEQGTFYTRTGGRLGVQYAF
;
A
#
# COMPACT_ATOMS: atom_id res chain seq x y z
N MET A 1 47.37 13.34 -12.69
CA MET A 1 46.56 12.72 -13.76
C MET A 1 45.32 12.13 -13.09
N GLY A 2 44.21 12.89 -13.10
CA GLY A 2 42.94 12.44 -12.53
C GLY A 2 42.15 11.72 -13.59
N THR A 3 41.80 10.47 -13.32
CA THR A 3 40.85 9.71 -14.12
C THR A 3 39.47 10.31 -13.98
N PRO A 4 38.74 10.62 -15.08
CA PRO A 4 37.34 11.06 -14.96
C PRO A 4 36.49 9.91 -14.46
N LEU A 5 35.80 10.13 -13.34
CA LEU A 5 34.67 9.30 -12.93
C LEU A 5 33.62 9.28 -14.05
N ALA A 6 33.44 8.14 -14.67
CA ALA A 6 32.37 7.93 -15.62
C ALA A 6 31.04 8.17 -14.88
N ALA A 7 30.37 9.28 -15.20
CA ALA A 7 29.00 9.50 -14.84
C ALA A 7 28.19 8.39 -15.49
N SER A 8 27.75 7.42 -14.70
CA SER A 8 26.76 6.45 -15.15
C SER A 8 25.54 7.27 -15.57
N ALA A 9 25.21 7.21 -16.86
CA ALA A 9 23.99 7.81 -17.37
C ALA A 9 22.82 7.20 -16.60
N GLN A 10 22.28 7.93 -15.62
CA GLN A 10 20.99 7.62 -15.03
C GLN A 10 19.98 7.65 -16.16
N THR A 11 19.53 6.48 -16.57
CA THR A 11 18.41 6.35 -17.52
C THR A 11 17.25 7.10 -16.90
N ALA A 12 16.84 8.21 -17.52
CA ALA A 12 15.73 9.01 -17.03
C ALA A 12 14.52 8.08 -16.85
N GLU A 13 13.97 8.05 -15.65
CA GLU A 13 12.76 7.26 -15.40
C GLU A 13 11.62 7.85 -16.23
N LEU A 14 10.91 6.97 -16.94
CA LEU A 14 9.74 7.37 -17.72
C LEU A 14 8.66 7.90 -16.76
N PRO A 15 8.03 9.04 -17.08
CA PRO A 15 7.21 9.76 -16.12
C PRO A 15 5.89 9.08 -15.82
N THR A 16 5.36 8.28 -16.73
CA THR A 16 4.05 7.64 -16.58
C THR A 16 4.19 6.14 -16.60
N SER A 17 3.47 5.46 -15.71
CA SER A 17 3.35 4.00 -15.73
C SER A 17 1.90 3.57 -15.57
N ILE A 18 1.56 2.47 -16.22
CA ILE A 18 0.29 1.75 -16.08
C ILE A 18 0.62 0.34 -15.61
N GLU A 19 -0.05 -0.14 -14.57
CA GLU A 19 0.03 -1.50 -14.08
C GLU A 19 -1.33 -2.19 -14.21
N LEU A 20 -1.33 -3.42 -14.71
CA LEU A 20 -2.46 -4.33 -14.66
C LEU A 20 -2.12 -5.43 -13.66
N GLY A 21 -2.99 -5.65 -12.69
CA GLY A 21 -2.74 -6.60 -11.61
C GLY A 21 -3.92 -7.54 -11.38
N TYR A 22 -3.61 -8.76 -10.96
CA TYR A 22 -4.56 -9.75 -10.49
C TYR A 22 -4.08 -10.38 -9.19
N GLY A 23 -4.96 -10.48 -8.21
CA GLY A 23 -4.74 -11.11 -6.92
C GLY A 23 -5.79 -12.17 -6.62
N ARG A 24 -5.38 -13.21 -5.87
CA ARG A 24 -6.28 -14.22 -5.33
C ARG A 24 -5.79 -14.69 -3.98
N GLU A 25 -6.71 -14.82 -3.03
CA GLU A 25 -6.44 -15.33 -1.68
C GLU A 25 -7.49 -16.37 -1.30
N SER A 26 -7.05 -17.54 -0.82
CA SER A 26 -7.91 -18.57 -0.25
C SER A 26 -8.13 -18.34 1.24
N LEU A 27 -9.28 -18.76 1.75
CA LEU A 27 -9.70 -18.61 3.14
C LEU A 27 -9.80 -19.98 3.82
N SER A 28 -9.36 -20.08 5.07
CA SER A 28 -9.34 -21.34 5.84
C SER A 28 -10.71 -21.81 6.36
N ASN A 29 -11.75 -21.00 6.19
CA ASN A 29 -13.12 -21.27 6.65
C ASN A 29 -14.05 -21.69 5.50
N ASP A 30 -13.49 -22.19 4.39
CA ASP A 30 -14.22 -22.62 3.18
C ASP A 30 -15.10 -21.54 2.52
N SER A 31 -14.91 -20.27 2.91
CA SER A 31 -15.53 -19.14 2.21
C SER A 31 -14.96 -19.00 0.80
N PRO A 32 -15.71 -18.43 -0.15
CA PRO A 32 -15.21 -18.16 -1.50
C PRO A 32 -13.90 -17.37 -1.48
N ASP A 33 -12.97 -17.74 -2.36
CA ASP A 33 -11.71 -17.04 -2.52
C ASP A 33 -11.93 -15.56 -2.80
N TRP A 34 -11.07 -14.73 -2.22
CA TRP A 34 -11.03 -13.31 -2.54
C TRP A 34 -10.26 -13.10 -3.84
N GLN A 35 -10.73 -12.18 -4.65
CA GLN A 35 -10.10 -11.81 -5.91
C GLN A 35 -10.04 -10.30 -6.02
N ASP A 36 -8.99 -9.81 -6.67
CA ASP A 36 -8.76 -8.40 -6.94
C ASP A 36 -8.18 -8.29 -8.36
N THR A 37 -8.85 -7.55 -9.23
CA THR A 37 -8.36 -7.21 -10.56
C THR A 37 -8.33 -5.70 -10.68
N GLY A 38 -7.21 -5.14 -11.06
CA GLY A 38 -7.10 -3.68 -11.09
C GLY A 38 -6.16 -3.13 -12.13
N ILE A 39 -6.37 -1.84 -12.38
CA ILE A 39 -5.50 -0.99 -13.16
C ILE A 39 -5.05 0.19 -12.31
N ASP A 40 -3.74 0.41 -12.27
CA ASP A 40 -3.10 1.51 -11.57
C ASP A 40 -2.32 2.38 -12.56
N ILE A 41 -2.55 3.68 -12.54
CA ILE A 41 -1.84 4.65 -13.35
C ILE A 41 -1.12 5.61 -12.42
N THR A 42 0.18 5.79 -12.62
CA THR A 42 0.97 6.75 -11.85
C THR A 42 1.74 7.66 -12.78
N HIS A 43 1.64 8.96 -12.53
CA HIS A 43 2.45 9.96 -13.20
C HIS A 43 3.37 10.65 -12.21
N ARG A 44 4.66 10.77 -12.58
CA ARG A 44 5.71 11.43 -11.81
C ARG A 44 5.98 12.79 -12.43
N PHE A 45 5.76 13.87 -11.69
CA PHE A 45 6.15 15.22 -12.08
C PHE A 45 7.59 15.56 -11.68
N GLY A 46 8.12 14.88 -10.65
CA GLY A 46 9.45 15.11 -10.11
C GLY A 46 9.92 14.00 -9.19
N ALA A 47 11.07 14.15 -8.56
CA ALA A 47 11.67 13.11 -7.71
C ALA A 47 10.77 12.66 -6.54
N ARG A 48 9.95 13.56 -6.02
CA ARG A 48 9.05 13.34 -4.85
C ARG A 48 7.63 13.84 -5.13
N GLU A 49 7.23 13.95 -6.40
CA GLU A 49 5.90 14.44 -6.77
C GLU A 49 5.23 13.43 -7.69
N TYR A 50 4.08 12.89 -7.23
CA TYR A 50 3.36 11.79 -7.88
C TYR A 50 1.87 12.05 -7.84
N LEU A 51 1.19 11.73 -8.94
CA LEU A 51 -0.25 11.62 -9.03
C LEU A 51 -0.58 10.19 -9.46
N GLY A 52 -1.49 9.54 -8.77
CA GLY A 52 -1.94 8.19 -9.08
C GLY A 52 -3.45 8.10 -9.15
N PHE A 53 -3.92 7.17 -9.98
CA PHE A 53 -5.31 6.74 -10.09
C PHE A 53 -5.35 5.23 -10.11
N SER A 54 -6.35 4.65 -9.47
CA SER A 54 -6.59 3.22 -9.48
C SER A 54 -8.08 2.92 -9.69
N LEU A 55 -8.34 1.79 -10.36
CA LEU A 55 -9.67 1.21 -10.50
C LEU A 55 -9.54 -0.30 -10.27
N HIS A 56 -10.23 -0.80 -9.27
CA HIS A 56 -10.19 -2.20 -8.86
C HIS A 56 -11.59 -2.80 -8.81
N ASP A 57 -11.74 -3.99 -9.36
CA ASP A 57 -12.85 -4.91 -9.17
C ASP A 57 -12.42 -5.92 -8.10
N VAL A 58 -13.15 -5.97 -6.99
CA VAL A 58 -12.81 -6.77 -5.82
C VAL A 58 -13.96 -7.71 -5.48
N LYS A 59 -13.66 -9.01 -5.37
CA LYS A 59 -14.64 -10.04 -4.98
C LYS A 59 -14.29 -10.59 -3.61
N ARG A 60 -15.24 -10.51 -2.67
CA ARG A 60 -15.13 -11.10 -1.33
C ARG A 60 -16.47 -11.61 -0.88
N PHE A 61 -16.50 -12.68 -0.08
CA PHE A 61 -17.73 -13.23 0.49
C PHE A 61 -18.82 -13.56 -0.55
N GLY A 62 -18.43 -13.81 -1.81
CA GLY A 62 -19.37 -14.08 -2.91
C GLY A 62 -20.02 -12.84 -3.52
N VAL A 63 -19.68 -11.64 -3.08
CA VAL A 63 -20.13 -10.35 -3.64
C VAL A 63 -18.98 -9.58 -4.28
N GLU A 64 -19.30 -8.58 -5.08
CA GLU A 64 -18.37 -7.81 -5.88
C GLU A 64 -18.54 -6.32 -5.63
N ASP A 65 -17.47 -5.63 -5.33
CA ASP A 65 -17.41 -4.18 -5.17
C ASP A 65 -16.37 -3.58 -6.13
N VAL A 66 -16.63 -2.40 -6.64
CA VAL A 66 -15.69 -1.63 -7.46
C VAL A 66 -15.17 -0.46 -6.64
N ASN A 67 -13.85 -0.27 -6.64
CA ASN A 67 -13.19 0.85 -5.98
C ASN A 67 -12.46 1.72 -7.01
N ALA A 68 -12.70 3.01 -6.98
CA ALA A 68 -11.91 4.02 -7.67
C ALA A 68 -11.17 4.88 -6.64
N ALA A 69 -9.86 5.08 -6.83
CA ALA A 69 -9.08 5.92 -5.93
C ALA A 69 -8.14 6.85 -6.70
N ALA A 70 -7.75 7.94 -6.02
CA ALA A 70 -6.74 8.85 -6.50
C ALA A 70 -5.85 9.27 -5.33
N PHE A 71 -4.54 9.43 -5.57
CA PHE A 71 -3.63 9.99 -4.60
C PHE A 71 -2.73 11.04 -5.24
N TYR A 72 -2.32 12.00 -4.44
CA TYR A 72 -1.34 13.01 -4.81
C TYR A 72 -0.33 13.19 -3.70
N LEU A 73 0.95 13.09 -4.04
CA LEU A 73 2.08 13.38 -3.17
C LEU A 73 2.85 14.55 -3.74
N ARG A 74 3.15 15.56 -2.91
CA ARG A 74 3.87 16.76 -3.31
C ARG A 74 4.92 17.16 -2.28
N PRO A 75 6.16 17.51 -2.68
CA PRO A 75 7.11 18.18 -1.80
C PRO A 75 6.64 19.61 -1.49
N LEU A 76 6.57 19.94 -0.22
CA LEU A 76 6.31 21.32 0.27
C LEU A 76 7.62 22.08 0.47
N THR A 77 8.67 21.36 0.89
CA THR A 77 10.04 21.83 1.04
C THR A 77 11.01 20.72 0.66
N GLU A 78 12.31 20.97 0.73
CA GLU A 78 13.33 19.93 0.52
C GLU A 78 13.18 18.75 1.50
N ARG A 79 12.66 18.98 2.71
CA ARG A 79 12.54 17.99 3.78
C ARG A 79 11.12 17.55 4.08
N VAL A 80 10.11 18.25 3.59
CA VAL A 80 8.70 17.97 3.89
C VAL A 80 7.97 17.65 2.60
N ALA A 81 7.21 16.55 2.59
CA ALA A 81 6.22 16.26 1.56
C ALA A 81 4.85 16.02 2.19
N ALA A 82 3.80 16.42 1.50
CA ALA A 82 2.41 16.18 1.88
C ALA A 82 1.75 15.24 0.88
N SER A 83 0.82 14.43 1.38
CA SER A 83 -0.01 13.55 0.56
C SER A 83 -1.49 13.72 0.89
N ILE A 84 -2.31 13.50 -0.12
CA ILE A 84 -3.75 13.33 0.01
C ILE A 84 -4.17 12.15 -0.83
N GLU A 85 -5.09 11.35 -0.31
CA GLU A 85 -5.68 10.20 -1.01
C GLU A 85 -7.20 10.21 -0.79
N GLY A 86 -7.96 9.89 -1.82
CA GLY A 86 -9.41 9.69 -1.74
C GLY A 86 -9.82 8.46 -2.50
N SER A 87 -10.85 7.76 -1.99
CA SER A 87 -11.45 6.63 -2.70
C SER A 87 -12.97 6.63 -2.62
N LEU A 88 -13.59 6.01 -3.63
CA LEU A 88 -15.03 5.85 -3.75
C LEU A 88 -15.37 4.43 -4.20
N SER A 89 -16.33 3.81 -3.54
CA SER A 89 -16.94 2.52 -3.92
C SER A 89 -18.44 2.63 -3.74
N PRO A 90 -19.17 3.25 -4.68
CA PRO A 90 -20.61 3.49 -4.54
C PRO A 90 -21.37 2.18 -4.39
N GLY A 91 -22.22 2.09 -3.35
CA GLY A 91 -23.02 0.90 -3.09
C GLY A 91 -22.22 -0.31 -2.59
N ALA A 92 -20.97 -0.12 -2.19
CA ALA A 92 -20.14 -1.21 -1.71
C ALA A 92 -20.72 -1.92 -0.50
N SER A 93 -20.55 -3.24 -0.49
CA SER A 93 -21.02 -4.14 0.58
C SER A 93 -19.95 -4.41 1.63
N PHE A 94 -18.67 -4.47 1.24
CA PHE A 94 -17.56 -4.76 2.16
C PHE A 94 -16.41 -3.75 2.08
N LEU A 95 -16.33 -2.99 0.98
CA LEU A 95 -15.36 -1.88 0.89
C LEU A 95 -15.92 -0.62 1.56
N ALA A 96 -15.03 0.28 1.94
CA ALA A 96 -15.46 1.61 2.34
C ALA A 96 -16.12 2.32 1.16
N ARG A 97 -17.34 2.83 1.33
CA ARG A 97 -18.09 3.58 0.31
C ARG A 97 -17.37 4.86 -0.10
N SER A 98 -16.67 5.45 0.86
CA SER A 98 -15.75 6.57 0.62
C SER A 98 -14.64 6.58 1.66
N SER A 99 -13.47 7.07 1.26
CA SER A 99 -12.41 7.38 2.22
C SER A 99 -11.65 8.64 1.82
N LEU A 100 -11.06 9.30 2.81
CA LEU A 100 -10.15 10.41 2.64
C LEU A 100 -8.98 10.23 3.61
N ALA A 101 -7.76 10.35 3.09
CA ALA A 101 -6.55 10.35 3.90
C ALA A 101 -5.67 11.55 3.59
N ALA A 102 -4.96 12.04 4.60
CA ALA A 102 -3.95 13.07 4.46
C ALA A 102 -2.71 12.67 5.26
N GLY A 103 -1.53 12.98 4.75
CA GLY A 103 -0.27 12.63 5.38
C GLY A 103 0.82 13.66 5.17
N LEU A 104 1.80 13.62 6.08
CA LEU A 104 3.03 14.39 6.01
C LEU A 104 4.22 13.43 6.16
N GLN A 105 5.26 13.69 5.39
CA GLN A 105 6.56 13.05 5.50
C GLN A 105 7.60 14.11 5.82
N PHE A 106 8.41 13.89 6.84
CA PHE A 106 9.45 14.81 7.28
C PHE A 106 10.81 14.09 7.37
N GLU A 107 11.78 14.57 6.60
CA GLU A 107 13.17 14.14 6.71
C GLU A 107 13.87 14.96 7.80
N PHE A 108 13.92 14.43 9.02
CA PHE A 108 14.49 15.14 10.18
C PHE A 108 16.02 15.00 10.27
N ALA A 109 16.58 13.96 9.64
CA ALA A 109 18.03 13.77 9.47
C ALA A 109 18.28 13.04 8.14
N PRO A 110 19.50 13.09 7.56
CA PRO A 110 19.81 12.41 6.31
C PRO A 110 19.39 10.93 6.35
N ALA A 111 18.55 10.54 5.38
CA ALA A 111 17.99 9.19 5.26
C ALA A 111 17.08 8.71 6.41
N TRP A 112 16.64 9.60 7.31
CA TRP A 112 15.65 9.34 8.33
C TRP A 112 14.36 10.09 8.07
N LEU A 113 13.26 9.37 7.94
CA LEU A 113 11.95 9.90 7.60
C LEU A 113 10.94 9.58 8.69
N LEU A 114 10.20 10.58 9.12
CA LEU A 114 9.03 10.44 9.97
C LEU A 114 7.79 10.69 9.12
N HIS A 115 6.83 9.76 9.17
CA HIS A 115 5.55 9.89 8.48
C HIS A 115 4.45 9.98 9.51
N GLY A 116 3.54 10.93 9.34
CA GLY A 116 2.32 11.07 10.11
C GLY A 116 1.12 11.19 9.18
N GLY A 117 -0.01 10.57 9.51
CA GLY A 117 -1.20 10.63 8.67
C GLY A 117 -2.48 10.34 9.44
N LEU A 118 -3.59 10.72 8.82
CA LEU A 118 -4.95 10.43 9.27
C LEU A 118 -5.76 9.95 8.07
N LYS A 119 -6.59 8.94 8.29
CA LYS A 119 -7.56 8.42 7.33
C LYS A 119 -8.93 8.33 7.98
N SER A 120 -9.95 8.71 7.24
CA SER A 120 -11.36 8.55 7.58
C SER A 120 -12.02 7.74 6.48
N ALA A 121 -12.75 6.69 6.85
CA ALA A 121 -13.43 5.80 5.92
C ALA A 121 -14.86 5.54 6.39
N THR A 122 -15.81 5.63 5.47
CA THR A 122 -17.24 5.38 5.72
C THR A 122 -17.64 4.10 5.00
N TYR A 123 -18.12 3.13 5.76
CA TYR A 123 -18.70 1.88 5.29
C TYR A 123 -20.22 2.01 5.20
N ALA A 124 -20.93 0.89 4.95
CA ALA A 124 -22.38 0.91 4.85
C ALA A 124 -23.06 1.50 6.10
N GLU A 125 -22.65 1.03 7.28
CA GLU A 125 -23.23 1.42 8.58
C GLU A 125 -22.17 1.98 9.56
N ASP A 126 -20.86 1.87 9.21
CA ASP A 126 -19.78 2.15 10.12
C ASP A 126 -18.87 3.28 9.63
N HIS A 127 -18.20 3.89 10.59
CA HIS A 127 -17.17 4.88 10.35
C HIS A 127 -15.87 4.49 11.05
N VAL A 128 -14.76 4.49 10.30
CA VAL A 128 -13.43 4.13 10.79
C VAL A 128 -12.51 5.34 10.64
N THR A 129 -11.84 5.71 11.72
CA THR A 129 -10.75 6.69 11.70
C THR A 129 -9.44 6.00 12.08
N GLU A 130 -8.42 6.16 11.24
CA GLU A 130 -7.10 5.58 11.44
C GLU A 130 -6.04 6.68 11.49
N GLY A 131 -5.16 6.62 12.49
CA GLY A 131 -3.93 7.38 12.53
C GLY A 131 -2.77 6.55 12.01
N THR A 132 -1.72 7.18 11.54
CA THR A 132 -0.46 6.53 11.17
C THR A 132 0.71 7.35 11.72
N LEU A 133 1.63 6.69 12.40
CA LEU A 133 2.95 7.22 12.72
C LEU A 133 3.99 6.18 12.32
N LYS A 134 4.91 6.52 11.40
CA LYS A 134 5.92 5.59 10.90
C LYS A 134 7.29 6.26 10.87
N LEU A 135 8.28 5.56 11.42
CA LEU A 135 9.69 5.89 11.30
C LEU A 135 10.32 5.02 10.21
N GLU A 136 11.05 5.61 9.29
CA GLU A 136 11.71 4.92 8.19
C GLU A 136 13.17 5.37 8.07
N ARG A 137 14.05 4.43 7.73
CA ARG A 137 15.46 4.71 7.50
C ARG A 137 15.97 3.99 6.25
N TYR A 138 16.79 4.70 5.48
CA TYR A 138 17.56 4.16 4.37
C TYR A 138 19.02 3.97 4.77
N VAL A 139 19.59 2.80 4.45
CA VAL A 139 20.98 2.44 4.73
C VAL A 139 21.54 1.68 3.54
N SER A 140 22.40 2.31 2.72
CA SER A 140 22.90 1.73 1.47
C SER A 140 21.74 1.23 0.58
N ASP A 141 21.74 -0.04 0.23
CA ASP A 141 20.72 -0.69 -0.61
C ASP A 141 19.52 -1.23 0.21
N PHE A 142 19.41 -0.86 1.45
CA PHE A 142 18.31 -1.30 2.33
C PHE A 142 17.49 -0.14 2.84
N SER A 143 16.20 -0.38 3.08
CA SER A 143 15.39 0.44 3.98
C SER A 143 14.64 -0.43 4.96
N TRP A 144 14.35 0.15 6.13
CA TRP A 144 13.45 -0.45 7.10
C TRP A 144 12.51 0.61 7.66
N SER A 145 11.34 0.19 8.09
CA SER A 145 10.42 1.07 8.80
C SER A 145 9.69 0.34 9.92
N VAL A 146 9.28 1.11 10.92
CA VAL A 146 8.39 0.68 12.00
C VAL A 146 7.22 1.66 12.04
N GLY A 147 6.01 1.14 12.01
CA GLY A 147 4.78 1.90 12.03
C GLY A 147 3.89 1.55 13.21
N TRP A 148 3.15 2.53 13.70
CA TRP A 148 2.07 2.42 14.65
C TRP A 148 0.80 3.01 14.05
N LYS A 149 -0.30 2.27 14.11
CA LYS A 149 -1.59 2.61 13.53
C LYS A 149 -2.68 2.52 14.61
N PRO A 150 -3.00 3.61 15.31
CA PRO A 150 -4.20 3.70 16.14
C PRO A 150 -5.45 3.76 15.26
N VAL A 151 -6.48 3.03 15.65
CA VAL A 151 -7.77 2.95 14.97
C VAL A 151 -8.88 3.23 15.95
N HIS A 152 -9.86 4.04 15.53
CA HIS A 152 -11.14 4.20 16.20
C HIS A 152 -12.24 3.72 15.28
N ALA A 153 -12.95 2.68 15.68
CA ALA A 153 -14.03 2.05 14.94
C ALA A 153 -15.03 1.42 15.91
N LEU A 154 -16.33 1.40 15.57
CA LEU A 154 -17.37 0.75 16.37
C LEU A 154 -17.41 1.24 17.83
N GLY A 155 -17.16 2.53 18.05
CA GLY A 155 -17.09 3.12 19.40
C GLY A 155 -15.91 2.64 20.26
N SER A 156 -14.94 1.95 19.68
CA SER A 156 -13.80 1.34 20.39
C SER A 156 -12.47 1.79 19.78
N TYR A 157 -11.43 1.72 20.60
CA TYR A 157 -10.05 1.98 20.17
C TYR A 157 -9.26 0.67 19.99
N ALA A 158 -8.49 0.61 18.94
CA ALA A 158 -7.57 -0.47 18.65
C ALA A 158 -6.25 0.10 18.13
N GLN A 159 -5.25 -0.74 18.00
CA GLN A 159 -3.96 -0.35 17.42
C GLN A 159 -3.27 -1.53 16.79
N SER A 160 -2.48 -1.25 15.77
CA SER A 160 -1.59 -2.23 15.16
C SER A 160 -0.19 -1.65 14.94
N PHE A 161 0.76 -2.55 14.77
CA PHE A 161 2.16 -2.26 14.51
C PHE A 161 2.59 -2.96 13.24
N GLU A 162 3.42 -2.29 12.46
CA GLU A 162 3.97 -2.79 11.21
C GLU A 162 5.49 -2.65 11.23
N VAL A 163 6.19 -3.67 10.76
CA VAL A 163 7.62 -3.62 10.45
C VAL A 163 7.80 -3.97 8.99
N ARG A 164 8.61 -3.20 8.28
CA ARG A 164 8.93 -3.44 6.89
C ARG A 164 10.43 -3.36 6.66
N GLY A 165 10.95 -4.28 5.85
CA GLY A 165 12.33 -4.24 5.34
C GLY A 165 12.31 -4.36 3.83
N ASN A 166 13.11 -3.55 3.13
CA ASN A 166 13.27 -3.64 1.67
C ASN A 166 14.75 -3.73 1.32
N TYR A 167 15.05 -4.50 0.29
CA TYR A 167 16.34 -4.55 -0.38
C TYR A 167 16.17 -4.07 -1.82
N TYR A 168 16.98 -3.09 -2.19
CA TYR A 168 17.02 -2.50 -3.53
C TYR A 168 18.25 -3.03 -4.27
N TYR A 169 18.11 -3.41 -5.52
CA TYR A 169 19.21 -3.92 -6.32
C TYR A 169 19.05 -3.56 -7.80
N GLY A 170 20.19 -3.50 -8.48
CA GLY A 170 20.21 -2.90 -9.81
C GLY A 170 19.69 -1.46 -9.77
N ALA A 171 19.21 -0.96 -10.89
CA ALA A 171 18.81 0.44 -10.98
C ALA A 171 17.44 0.73 -10.32
N ARG A 172 16.50 -0.24 -10.32
CA ARG A 172 15.09 0.01 -9.93
C ARG A 172 14.36 -1.22 -9.36
N ASN A 173 15.09 -2.29 -9.06
CA ASN A 173 14.49 -3.52 -8.53
C ASN A 173 14.37 -3.44 -7.02
N MET A 174 13.37 -4.11 -6.47
CA MET A 174 13.17 -4.17 -5.03
C MET A 174 12.52 -5.51 -4.66
N VAL A 175 12.94 -6.05 -3.52
CA VAL A 175 12.24 -7.10 -2.79
C VAL A 175 12.06 -6.63 -1.35
N GLY A 176 10.92 -6.92 -0.75
CA GLY A 176 10.62 -6.48 0.61
C GLY A 176 9.79 -7.49 1.38
N VAL A 177 9.87 -7.40 2.70
CA VAL A 177 9.05 -8.15 3.65
C VAL A 177 8.31 -7.17 4.55
N ILE A 178 7.03 -7.45 4.79
CA ILE A 178 6.21 -6.72 5.75
C ILE A 178 5.69 -7.73 6.76
N ALA A 179 5.71 -7.35 8.04
CA ALA A 179 5.02 -8.06 9.10
C ALA A 179 4.19 -7.05 9.89
N ALA A 180 2.94 -7.41 10.20
CA ALA A 180 2.08 -6.57 11.04
C ALA A 180 1.37 -7.41 12.11
N TYR A 181 1.05 -6.74 13.20
CA TYR A 181 0.41 -7.33 14.37
C TYR A 181 -0.40 -6.29 15.11
N GLY A 182 -1.59 -6.64 15.58
CA GLY A 182 -2.44 -5.78 16.39
C GLY A 182 -3.92 -6.07 16.22
N ARG A 183 -4.76 -5.05 16.47
CA ARG A 183 -6.19 -5.08 16.22
C ARG A 183 -6.55 -4.04 15.18
N GLU A 184 -7.32 -4.44 14.20
CA GLU A 184 -7.71 -3.59 13.06
C GLU A 184 -9.20 -3.75 12.78
N ALA A 185 -9.81 -2.70 12.21
CA ALA A 185 -11.15 -2.80 11.65
C ALA A 185 -11.09 -3.60 10.35
N THR A 186 -11.83 -4.68 10.28
CA THR A 186 -11.84 -5.58 9.11
C THR A 186 -13.26 -6.05 8.81
N SER A 187 -13.59 -6.18 7.53
CA SER A 187 -14.83 -6.81 7.11
C SER A 187 -14.70 -8.32 7.20
N VAL A 188 -15.62 -8.97 7.90
CA VAL A 188 -15.68 -10.42 8.09
C VAL A 188 -16.83 -11.07 7.31
N ALA A 189 -17.79 -10.26 6.88
CA ALA A 189 -18.89 -10.58 5.99
C ALA A 189 -19.30 -9.32 5.22
N PRO A 190 -20.21 -9.40 4.22
CA PRO A 190 -20.85 -8.22 3.65
C PRO A 190 -21.53 -7.37 4.75
N ASP A 191 -21.34 -6.05 4.69
CA ASP A 191 -21.88 -5.06 5.64
C ASP A 191 -21.49 -5.29 7.12
N ASP A 192 -20.52 -6.15 7.42
CA ASP A 192 -20.09 -6.47 8.78
C ASP A 192 -18.60 -6.15 8.97
N VAL A 193 -18.34 -5.06 9.72
CA VAL A 193 -17.02 -4.61 10.12
C VAL A 193 -16.80 -4.88 11.59
N VAL A 194 -15.72 -5.53 11.94
CA VAL A 194 -15.36 -5.86 13.31
C VAL A 194 -13.94 -5.41 13.64
N LEU A 195 -13.65 -5.26 14.94
CA LEU A 195 -12.27 -5.13 15.41
C LEU A 195 -11.72 -6.53 15.70
N ALA A 196 -10.86 -7.02 14.82
CA ALA A 196 -10.23 -8.34 14.94
C ALA A 196 -8.74 -8.23 15.25
N ASP A 197 -8.21 -9.21 15.97
CA ASP A 197 -6.77 -9.39 16.10
C ASP A 197 -6.21 -9.83 14.74
N VAL A 198 -5.20 -9.13 14.25
CA VAL A 198 -4.60 -9.38 12.94
C VAL A 198 -3.12 -9.65 13.11
N ARG A 199 -2.66 -10.71 12.44
CA ARG A 199 -1.24 -11.01 12.23
C ARG A 199 -1.03 -11.24 10.76
N SER A 200 -0.06 -10.55 10.18
CA SER A 200 0.21 -10.68 8.76
C SER A 200 1.69 -10.73 8.46
N ILE A 201 2.02 -11.45 7.39
CA ILE A 201 3.32 -11.42 6.75
C ILE A 201 3.12 -11.35 5.25
N ALA A 202 3.92 -10.53 4.59
CA ALA A 202 3.93 -10.41 3.14
C ALA A 202 5.36 -10.36 2.60
N LEU A 203 5.60 -11.05 1.51
CA LEU A 203 6.76 -10.87 0.63
C LEU A 203 6.28 -10.13 -0.60
N LEU A 204 6.97 -9.09 -1.01
CA LEU A 204 6.61 -8.29 -2.17
C LEU A 204 7.85 -7.94 -2.98
N GLY A 205 7.66 -7.65 -4.26
CA GLY A 205 8.77 -7.25 -5.10
C GLY A 205 8.34 -6.58 -6.40
N ARG A 206 9.32 -5.90 -6.99
CA ARG A 206 9.23 -5.32 -8.32
C ARG A 206 10.55 -5.56 -9.06
N HIS A 207 10.45 -6.17 -10.23
CA HIS A 207 11.59 -6.48 -11.08
C HIS A 207 11.40 -5.88 -12.46
N HIS A 208 12.29 -5.01 -12.87
CA HIS A 208 12.33 -4.47 -14.22
C HIS A 208 12.91 -5.50 -15.18
N LEU A 209 12.10 -5.92 -16.13
CA LEU A 209 12.50 -6.83 -17.21
C LEU A 209 13.21 -6.05 -18.33
N THR A 210 12.80 -4.81 -18.54
CA THR A 210 13.38 -3.86 -19.50
C THR A 210 13.30 -2.44 -18.91
N ALA A 211 13.72 -1.43 -19.68
CA ALA A 211 13.55 -0.03 -19.30
C ALA A 211 12.06 0.38 -19.12
N ARG A 212 11.14 -0.32 -19.81
CA ARG A 212 9.71 0.00 -19.83
C ARG A 212 8.83 -1.00 -19.09
N TRP A 213 9.23 -2.26 -19.00
CA TRP A 213 8.43 -3.32 -18.43
C TRP A 213 8.94 -3.75 -17.08
N ALA A 214 8.05 -3.87 -16.12
CA ALA A 214 8.34 -4.46 -14.82
C ALA A 214 7.25 -5.48 -14.43
N LEU A 215 7.68 -6.47 -13.66
CA LEU A 215 6.82 -7.43 -12.97
C LEU A 215 6.71 -7.00 -11.51
N THR A 216 5.50 -6.94 -11.00
CA THR A 216 5.22 -6.75 -9.56
C THR A 216 4.59 -8.01 -8.99
N TYR A 217 4.87 -8.32 -7.74
CA TYR A 217 4.24 -9.45 -7.05
C TYR A 217 4.13 -9.19 -5.55
N ALA A 218 3.17 -9.86 -4.94
CA ALA A 218 3.06 -10.00 -3.50
C ALA A 218 2.58 -11.42 -3.17
N ILE A 219 3.08 -12.00 -2.07
CA ILE A 219 2.58 -13.24 -1.46
C ILE A 219 2.27 -12.90 -0.03
N THR A 220 1.07 -13.24 0.43
CA THR A 220 0.55 -12.81 1.72
C THR A 220 0.00 -13.98 2.52
N ARG A 221 0.15 -13.90 3.83
CA ARG A 221 -0.59 -14.70 4.81
C ARG A 221 -1.09 -13.76 5.89
N VAL A 222 -2.39 -13.78 6.14
CA VAL A 222 -3.06 -12.92 7.12
C VAL A 222 -3.96 -13.77 8.00
N GLU A 223 -3.73 -13.75 9.30
CA GLU A 223 -4.59 -14.36 10.31
C GLU A 223 -5.52 -13.27 10.87
N GLN A 224 -6.84 -13.46 10.75
CA GLN A 224 -7.85 -12.51 11.22
C GLN A 224 -8.62 -13.11 12.39
N GLY A 225 -8.01 -13.03 13.57
CA GLY A 225 -8.57 -13.57 14.81
C GLY A 225 -8.94 -15.04 14.70
N THR A 226 -10.17 -15.35 15.10
CA THR A 226 -10.77 -16.69 14.97
C THR A 226 -11.63 -16.85 13.72
N PHE A 227 -11.75 -15.80 12.88
CA PHE A 227 -12.64 -15.82 11.72
C PHE A 227 -12.07 -16.66 10.59
N TYR A 228 -10.86 -16.40 10.16
CA TYR A 228 -10.17 -17.14 9.11
C TYR A 228 -8.69 -16.75 8.98
N THR A 229 -7.94 -17.57 8.29
CA THR A 229 -6.63 -17.25 7.74
C THR A 229 -6.75 -17.12 6.22
N ARG A 230 -6.25 -16.02 5.65
CA ARG A 230 -6.13 -15.87 4.20
C ARG A 230 -4.69 -16.08 3.77
N THR A 231 -4.52 -16.82 2.67
CA THR A 231 -3.21 -17.01 2.04
C THR A 231 -3.37 -16.87 0.53
N GLY A 232 -2.50 -16.13 -0.08
CA GLY A 232 -2.56 -15.92 -1.52
C GLY A 232 -1.49 -14.98 -2.04
N GLY A 233 -1.76 -14.38 -3.20
CA GLY A 233 -0.82 -13.46 -3.79
C GLY A 233 -1.44 -12.62 -4.92
N ARG A 234 -0.67 -11.63 -5.34
CA ARG A 234 -0.97 -10.74 -6.47
C ARG A 234 0.21 -10.77 -7.45
N LEU A 235 -0.10 -10.74 -8.73
CA LEU A 235 0.85 -10.49 -9.82
C LEU A 235 0.38 -9.27 -10.61
N GLY A 236 1.34 -8.44 -11.01
CA GLY A 236 1.09 -7.27 -11.85
C GLY A 236 2.15 -7.11 -12.92
N VAL A 237 1.74 -6.56 -14.04
CA VAL A 237 2.62 -6.17 -15.14
C VAL A 237 2.51 -4.67 -15.33
N GLN A 238 3.65 -3.99 -15.20
CA GLN A 238 3.76 -2.54 -15.32
C GLN A 238 4.44 -2.18 -16.64
N TYR A 239 3.88 -1.19 -17.32
CA TYR A 239 4.47 -0.57 -18.51
C TYR A 239 4.68 0.92 -18.26
N ALA A 240 5.89 1.43 -18.54
CA ALA A 240 6.27 2.83 -18.37
C ALA A 240 6.55 3.52 -19.72
N PHE A 241 6.11 4.78 -19.88
CA PHE A 241 6.24 5.58 -21.11
C PHE A 241 6.36 7.08 -20.79
#